data_247bd6ed54e0e1a92503aea5f2a3fdbe
#
_entry.id   247bd6ed54e0e1a92503aea5f2a3fdbe
#
_cell.length_a   1.000
_cell.length_b   1.000
_cell.length_c   1.000
_cell.angle_alpha   90.00
_cell.angle_beta   90.00
_cell.angle_gamma   90.00
#
_symmetry.space_group_name_H-M   'P 1'
#
loop_
_entity.id
_entity.type
_entity.pdbx_description
1 polymer ?
#
loop_
_entity_poly.entity_id
_entity_poly.type
_entity_poly.pdbx_seq_one_letter_code
_entity_poly.pdbx_strand_id
1 'polypeptide(L)'
;MMPSRVGTLAILCVLASCSVETTVEDGAAEDTARNLQALPYTSWSPIEHADKMGVVLHDEALAQPGYNFFNSVTTTEASLLDMDGNLLHTWSRDTGKKWEHVELLPTGELLVLNENPRRLVRLDWDSDIVWTQDIDVHHDVDVAENGDIYVLSAAEEFIQYDGLEIPVRNHYIRILSPQGDVRRSISFLPLLERRLDMPKLVEFIATAGEIDFGFLFEGDFVDVFHVNTLAIIDRTYNEFFQKGFVLFASRSLNLVGVVDVEKEALVWSWGENYLDWPHQPVLLESGNLLVFDNGSHRDYSRIIELDPLAGEIVWEYKADPPDAFFSIMMGGVQALPNGNLLVTESTKGHVFELTRNGAIVWEFYNPDLNEVRDKRATIYRMNRIPLDFLEPGLLPPDPASSR
;
A
#
# COMPACT_ATOMS: atom_id res chain seq x y z
N MET A 1 14.94 -48.33 -26.48
CA MET A 1 13.61 -47.89 -26.86
C MET A 1 12.62 -48.41 -25.86
N MET A 2 12.24 -47.58 -24.93
CA MET A 2 11.00 -47.72 -24.11
C MET A 2 10.77 -46.38 -23.41
N PRO A 3 9.58 -45.78 -23.50
CA PRO A 3 9.31 -44.50 -22.89
C PRO A 3 8.92 -44.65 -21.42
N SER A 4 9.43 -43.76 -20.60
CA SER A 4 9.03 -43.59 -19.20
C SER A 4 7.63 -42.99 -19.10
N ARG A 5 6.77 -43.62 -18.33
CA ARG A 5 5.43 -43.12 -18.00
C ARG A 5 5.54 -42.17 -16.80
N VAL A 6 5.08 -40.95 -16.99
CA VAL A 6 4.76 -40.01 -15.91
C VAL A 6 3.41 -40.46 -15.33
N GLY A 7 3.38 -40.80 -14.05
CA GLY A 7 2.17 -41.20 -13.33
C GLY A 7 1.51 -39.98 -12.72
N THR A 8 0.35 -39.60 -13.22
CA THR A 8 -0.53 -38.62 -12.62
C THR A 8 -1.22 -39.24 -11.41
N LEU A 9 -0.98 -38.72 -10.22
CA LEU A 9 -1.65 -39.13 -8.99
C LEU A 9 -3.01 -38.42 -8.90
N ALA A 10 -4.09 -39.15 -9.17
CA ALA A 10 -5.44 -38.66 -8.96
C ALA A 10 -5.85 -39.01 -7.52
N ILE A 11 -6.11 -38.02 -6.70
CA ILE A 11 -6.67 -38.19 -5.35
C ILE A 11 -8.19 -38.32 -5.48
N LEU A 12 -8.70 -39.49 -5.11
CA LEU A 12 -10.13 -39.83 -5.09
C LEU A 12 -10.72 -39.37 -3.75
N CYS A 13 -11.56 -38.33 -3.75
CA CYS A 13 -12.35 -37.94 -2.58
C CYS A 13 -13.56 -38.87 -2.47
N VAL A 14 -13.68 -39.62 -1.35
CA VAL A 14 -14.86 -40.35 -0.97
C VAL A 14 -15.73 -39.45 -0.10
N LEU A 15 -16.90 -39.08 -0.60
CA LEU A 15 -17.92 -38.36 0.15
C LEU A 15 -18.72 -39.33 1.03
N ALA A 16 -18.65 -39.16 2.33
CA ALA A 16 -19.60 -39.74 3.26
C ALA A 16 -20.50 -38.66 3.85
N SER A 17 -21.76 -38.64 3.46
CA SER A 17 -22.78 -37.73 3.98
C SER A 17 -23.30 -38.24 5.32
N CYS A 18 -23.21 -37.44 6.38
CA CYS A 18 -24.03 -37.52 7.57
C CYS A 18 -24.62 -36.14 7.87
N SER A 19 -25.94 -36.06 7.74
CA SER A 19 -26.74 -34.90 8.11
C SER A 19 -26.93 -34.85 9.62
N VAL A 20 -26.52 -33.74 10.25
CA VAL A 20 -26.98 -33.34 11.59
C VAL A 20 -27.48 -31.91 11.48
N GLU A 21 -28.80 -31.74 11.67
CA GLU A 21 -29.41 -30.43 11.87
C GLU A 21 -28.98 -29.85 13.21
N THR A 22 -28.34 -28.71 13.22
CA THR A 22 -28.21 -27.83 14.38
C THR A 22 -28.55 -26.42 13.99
N THR A 23 -29.40 -25.82 14.78
CA THR A 23 -29.97 -24.48 14.70
C THR A 23 -28.92 -23.39 14.63
N VAL A 24 -29.07 -22.50 13.63
CA VAL A 24 -28.22 -21.34 13.36
C VAL A 24 -28.84 -20.10 14.03
N GLU A 25 -28.20 -19.58 15.04
CA GLU A 25 -28.24 -18.16 15.43
C GLU A 25 -26.92 -17.86 16.14
N ASP A 26 -26.01 -17.16 15.43
CA ASP A 26 -24.91 -16.30 15.89
C ASP A 26 -23.73 -16.18 14.88
N GLY A 27 -23.89 -16.67 13.63
CA GLY A 27 -22.79 -16.70 12.66
C GLY A 27 -22.65 -15.49 11.70
N ALA A 28 -23.54 -14.51 11.76
CA ALA A 28 -23.61 -13.51 10.70
C ALA A 28 -22.50 -12.45 10.73
N ALA A 29 -21.88 -12.18 11.87
CA ALA A 29 -20.82 -11.18 12.00
C ALA A 29 -19.42 -11.75 11.67
N GLU A 30 -19.15 -13.01 12.04
CA GLU A 30 -17.91 -13.71 11.72
C GLU A 30 -17.77 -14.01 10.22
N ASP A 31 -18.88 -14.32 9.53
CA ASP A 31 -18.88 -14.56 8.09
C ASP A 31 -18.61 -13.29 7.27
N THR A 32 -18.93 -12.11 7.78
CA THR A 32 -18.71 -10.85 7.06
C THR A 32 -17.24 -10.46 7.00
N ALA A 33 -16.49 -10.64 8.09
CA ALA A 33 -15.06 -10.38 8.14
C ALA A 33 -14.27 -11.39 7.29
N ARG A 34 -14.62 -12.69 7.34
CA ARG A 34 -14.00 -13.74 6.50
C ARG A 34 -14.27 -13.56 5.01
N ASN A 35 -15.46 -13.11 4.62
CA ASN A 35 -15.79 -12.84 3.22
C ASN A 35 -15.08 -11.59 2.67
N LEU A 36 -14.76 -10.62 3.54
CA LEU A 36 -13.98 -9.43 3.14
C LEU A 36 -12.48 -9.74 2.98
N GLN A 37 -11.95 -10.73 3.72
CA GLN A 37 -10.55 -11.19 3.61
C GLN A 37 -10.28 -11.97 2.31
N ALA A 38 -11.30 -12.60 1.72
CA ALA A 38 -11.20 -13.36 0.47
C ALA A 38 -11.42 -12.50 -0.79
N LEU A 39 -11.69 -11.18 -0.65
CA LEU A 39 -11.91 -10.32 -1.81
C LEU A 39 -10.57 -9.80 -2.34
N PRO A 40 -10.25 -9.98 -3.64
CA PRO A 40 -9.13 -9.28 -4.25
C PRO A 40 -9.40 -7.78 -4.13
N TYR A 41 -8.41 -7.01 -3.66
CA TYR A 41 -8.43 -5.55 -3.46
C TYR A 41 -9.72 -4.88 -3.90
N THR A 42 -10.65 -4.64 -2.96
CA THR A 42 -11.94 -4.06 -3.30
C THR A 42 -11.73 -2.64 -3.78
N SER A 43 -11.90 -2.44 -5.08
CA SER A 43 -11.85 -1.10 -5.68
C SER A 43 -13.01 -0.21 -5.21
N TRP A 44 -14.00 -0.79 -4.53
CA TRP A 44 -15.24 -0.16 -4.10
C TRP A 44 -15.65 -0.61 -2.70
N SER A 45 -15.98 0.33 -1.83
CA SER A 45 -16.52 0.04 -0.49
C SER A 45 -17.91 0.63 -0.30
N PRO A 46 -18.77 0.03 0.53
CA PRO A 46 -20.09 0.60 0.86
C PRO A 46 -19.96 2.04 1.36
N ILE A 47 -20.89 2.90 0.98
CA ILE A 47 -20.92 4.30 1.41
C ILE A 47 -21.46 4.41 2.83
N GLU A 48 -20.66 4.92 3.75
CA GLU A 48 -21.10 5.26 5.11
C GLU A 48 -21.66 6.70 5.19
N HIS A 49 -21.18 7.61 4.32
CA HIS A 49 -21.52 9.04 4.28
C HIS A 49 -21.88 9.46 2.85
N ALA A 50 -23.10 9.13 2.41
CA ALA A 50 -23.55 9.39 1.04
C ALA A 50 -23.72 10.88 0.70
N ASP A 51 -23.85 11.72 1.71
CA ASP A 51 -23.96 13.18 1.63
C ASP A 51 -22.63 13.91 1.54
N LYS A 52 -21.50 13.24 1.84
CA LYS A 52 -20.16 13.83 1.82
C LYS A 52 -19.43 13.47 0.52
N MET A 53 -18.96 14.46 -0.21
CA MET A 53 -18.15 14.32 -1.44
C MET A 53 -17.21 15.52 -1.59
N GLY A 54 -15.99 15.28 -2.08
CA GLY A 54 -14.97 16.32 -2.20
C GLY A 54 -14.51 16.81 -0.83
N VAL A 55 -14.00 18.02 -0.75
CA VAL A 55 -13.59 18.67 0.50
C VAL A 55 -14.85 19.06 1.30
N VAL A 56 -14.97 18.57 2.52
CA VAL A 56 -16.11 18.81 3.42
C VAL A 56 -15.72 19.61 4.66
N LEU A 57 -14.42 19.72 4.92
CA LEU A 57 -13.84 20.55 5.99
C LEU A 57 -12.52 21.14 5.50
N HIS A 58 -12.33 22.45 5.70
CA HIS A 58 -11.05 23.13 5.49
C HIS A 58 -10.91 24.27 6.51
N ASP A 59 -10.12 24.04 7.55
CA ASP A 59 -9.67 25.08 8.49
C ASP A 59 -8.38 25.69 7.96
N GLU A 60 -8.48 26.81 7.24
CA GLU A 60 -7.35 27.51 6.61
C GLU A 60 -6.26 27.94 7.61
N ALA A 61 -6.58 28.10 8.89
CA ALA A 61 -5.63 28.52 9.91
C ALA A 61 -4.79 27.35 10.45
N LEU A 62 -5.29 26.14 10.35
CA LEU A 62 -4.68 24.95 10.95
C LEU A 62 -4.21 23.92 9.92
N ALA A 63 -4.85 23.85 8.76
CA ALA A 63 -4.47 22.91 7.71
C ALA A 63 -3.17 23.34 7.00
N GLN A 64 -2.35 22.36 6.60
CA GLN A 64 -1.13 22.57 5.83
C GLN A 64 -1.48 23.02 4.41
N PRO A 65 -1.05 24.20 3.95
CA PRO A 65 -1.25 24.60 2.56
C PRO A 65 -0.52 23.69 1.58
N GLY A 66 -1.12 23.46 0.41
CA GLY A 66 -0.53 22.63 -0.63
C GLY A 66 -1.54 22.26 -1.71
N TYR A 67 -1.18 21.32 -2.56
CA TYR A 67 -2.07 20.65 -3.50
C TYR A 67 -2.35 19.23 -3.04
N ASN A 68 -3.51 18.69 -3.36
CA ASN A 68 -3.89 17.32 -3.04
C ASN A 68 -3.78 16.46 -4.29
N PHE A 69 -2.89 15.48 -4.27
CA PHE A 69 -2.64 14.58 -5.41
C PHE A 69 -3.05 13.15 -5.05
N PHE A 70 -3.88 12.50 -5.89
CA PHE A 70 -4.34 11.13 -5.67
C PHE A 70 -4.83 10.47 -6.96
N ASN A 71 -5.01 9.15 -6.90
CA ASN A 71 -5.77 8.36 -7.87
C ASN A 71 -6.84 7.51 -7.18
N SER A 72 -7.96 7.31 -7.88
CA SER A 72 -8.92 6.26 -7.53
C SER A 72 -8.50 4.95 -8.15
N VAL A 73 -8.43 3.87 -7.36
CA VAL A 73 -8.00 2.55 -7.88
C VAL A 73 -9.02 1.90 -8.81
N THR A 74 -10.04 2.63 -9.22
CA THR A 74 -11.09 2.19 -10.16
C THR A 74 -10.89 2.70 -11.58
N THR A 75 -9.95 3.62 -11.78
CA THR A 75 -9.76 4.36 -13.03
C THR A 75 -8.31 4.31 -13.50
N THR A 76 -8.07 4.82 -14.70
CA THR A 76 -6.74 5.12 -15.25
C THR A 76 -6.51 6.63 -15.26
N GLU A 77 -6.79 7.28 -14.11
CA GLU A 77 -6.70 8.72 -13.93
C GLU A 77 -6.08 9.06 -12.59
N ALA A 78 -5.38 10.20 -12.55
CA ALA A 78 -4.91 10.84 -11.31
C ALA A 78 -5.29 12.31 -11.32
N SER A 79 -5.59 12.86 -10.15
CA SER A 79 -6.06 14.22 -10.00
C SER A 79 -5.17 15.05 -9.08
N LEU A 80 -4.94 16.29 -9.46
CA LEU A 80 -4.34 17.32 -8.64
C LEU A 80 -5.41 18.37 -8.29
N LEU A 81 -5.67 18.57 -7.01
CA LEU A 81 -6.68 19.50 -6.50
C LEU A 81 -6.02 20.59 -5.67
N ASP A 82 -6.67 21.77 -5.57
CA ASP A 82 -6.35 22.74 -4.53
C ASP A 82 -6.90 22.31 -3.15
N MET A 83 -6.73 23.18 -2.14
CA MET A 83 -7.18 22.90 -0.77
C MET A 83 -8.71 22.90 -0.63
N ASP A 84 -9.45 23.53 -1.54
CA ASP A 84 -10.90 23.57 -1.57
C ASP A 84 -11.53 22.48 -2.44
N GLY A 85 -10.68 21.63 -3.06
CA GLY A 85 -11.08 20.51 -3.91
C GLY A 85 -11.36 20.90 -5.35
N ASN A 86 -10.96 22.11 -5.79
CA ASN A 86 -11.04 22.47 -7.20
C ASN A 86 -9.99 21.73 -8.00
N LEU A 87 -10.38 21.18 -9.15
CA LEU A 87 -9.50 20.45 -10.04
C LEU A 87 -8.51 21.40 -10.72
N LEU A 88 -7.21 21.14 -10.55
CA LEU A 88 -6.13 21.92 -11.17
C LEU A 88 -5.57 21.20 -12.39
N HIS A 89 -5.41 19.87 -12.32
CA HIS A 89 -4.91 19.05 -13.41
C HIS A 89 -5.37 17.60 -13.30
N THR A 90 -5.49 16.91 -14.43
CA THR A 90 -5.79 15.47 -14.51
C THR A 90 -4.86 14.81 -15.49
N TRP A 91 -4.21 13.74 -15.06
CA TRP A 91 -3.58 12.79 -15.97
C TRP A 91 -4.58 11.69 -16.26
N SER A 92 -4.75 11.34 -17.53
CA SER A 92 -5.66 10.28 -17.96
C SER A 92 -5.10 9.57 -19.18
N ARG A 93 -4.88 8.26 -19.07
CA ARG A 93 -4.37 7.45 -20.18
C ARG A 93 -4.87 6.02 -20.09
N ASP A 94 -5.44 5.52 -21.18
CA ASP A 94 -5.77 4.09 -21.29
C ASP A 94 -4.48 3.27 -21.40
N THR A 95 -4.00 2.76 -20.26
CA THR A 95 -2.84 1.88 -20.15
C THR A 95 -3.22 0.45 -19.80
N GLY A 96 -4.51 0.18 -19.57
CA GLY A 96 -5.05 -1.09 -19.12
C GLY A 96 -6.35 -0.91 -18.34
N LYS A 97 -6.57 -1.71 -17.28
CA LYS A 97 -7.84 -1.65 -16.54
C LYS A 97 -7.91 -0.54 -15.51
N LYS A 98 -6.84 -0.34 -14.74
CA LYS A 98 -6.79 0.64 -13.65
C LYS A 98 -5.34 0.88 -13.22
N TRP A 99 -5.13 1.99 -12.51
CA TRP A 99 -3.86 2.30 -11.87
C TRP A 99 -3.94 1.92 -10.39
N GLU A 100 -3.00 1.10 -9.93
CA GLU A 100 -2.90 0.73 -8.53
C GLU A 100 -2.38 1.92 -7.70
N HIS A 101 -1.26 2.48 -8.12
CA HIS A 101 -0.61 3.61 -7.48
C HIS A 101 0.05 4.53 -8.51
N VAL A 102 0.21 5.79 -8.15
CA VAL A 102 0.86 6.81 -8.97
C VAL A 102 1.81 7.65 -8.11
N GLU A 103 2.98 7.99 -8.69
CA GLU A 103 3.94 8.91 -8.08
C GLU A 103 4.15 10.11 -8.97
N LEU A 104 3.96 11.33 -8.41
CA LEU A 104 4.11 12.60 -9.11
C LEU A 104 5.55 13.09 -8.99
N LEU A 105 6.17 13.44 -10.12
CA LEU A 105 7.49 14.00 -10.17
C LEU A 105 7.44 15.55 -10.23
N PRO A 106 8.50 16.25 -9.79
CA PRO A 106 8.56 17.73 -9.87
C PRO A 106 8.37 18.29 -11.28
N THR A 107 8.76 17.53 -12.30
CA THR A 107 8.58 17.86 -13.72
C THR A 107 7.12 17.75 -14.19
N GLY A 108 6.19 17.34 -13.32
CA GLY A 108 4.80 17.06 -13.68
C GLY A 108 4.57 15.71 -14.37
N GLU A 109 5.62 14.93 -14.54
CA GLU A 109 5.51 13.55 -15.04
C GLU A 109 4.98 12.61 -13.95
N LEU A 110 4.34 11.51 -14.36
CA LEU A 110 3.89 10.46 -13.46
C LEU A 110 4.64 9.15 -13.69
N LEU A 111 4.95 8.47 -12.61
CA LEU A 111 5.19 7.02 -12.61
C LEU A 111 3.89 6.33 -12.20
N VAL A 112 3.42 5.43 -13.05
CA VAL A 112 2.14 4.73 -12.89
C VAL A 112 2.38 3.24 -12.72
N LEU A 113 1.93 2.69 -11.61
CA LEU A 113 1.86 1.25 -11.40
C LEU A 113 0.54 0.75 -11.98
N ASN A 114 0.61 0.18 -13.18
CA ASN A 114 -0.57 -0.32 -13.88
C ASN A 114 -0.88 -1.76 -13.48
N GLU A 115 -2.14 -2.06 -13.12
CA GLU A 115 -2.48 -3.37 -12.58
C GLU A 115 -2.68 -4.46 -13.63
N ASN A 116 -3.30 -4.15 -14.76
CA ASN A 116 -3.59 -5.19 -15.75
C ASN A 116 -3.49 -4.69 -17.19
N PRO A 117 -2.40 -5.01 -17.89
CA PRO A 117 -1.26 -5.82 -17.45
C PRO A 117 -0.40 -5.07 -16.40
N ARG A 118 0.25 -5.81 -15.49
CA ARG A 118 1.19 -5.21 -14.53
C ARG A 118 2.41 -4.70 -15.25
N ARG A 119 2.66 -3.40 -15.14
CA ARG A 119 3.80 -2.71 -15.74
C ARG A 119 4.02 -1.35 -15.10
N LEU A 120 5.24 -0.84 -15.16
CA LEU A 120 5.55 0.54 -14.83
C LEU A 120 5.44 1.39 -16.09
N VAL A 121 4.67 2.48 -16.03
CA VAL A 121 4.50 3.44 -17.13
C VAL A 121 4.94 4.82 -16.66
N ARG A 122 5.72 5.55 -17.46
CA ARG A 122 6.00 6.96 -17.25
C ARG A 122 5.19 7.78 -18.23
N LEU A 123 4.41 8.71 -17.71
CA LEU A 123 3.62 9.68 -18.47
C LEU A 123 4.23 11.07 -18.32
N ASP A 124 4.12 11.90 -19.35
CA ASP A 124 4.39 13.34 -19.23
C ASP A 124 3.18 14.11 -18.69
N TRP A 125 3.32 15.44 -18.58
CA TRP A 125 2.26 16.33 -18.11
C TRP A 125 0.97 16.22 -18.95
N ASP A 126 1.08 16.04 -20.25
CA ASP A 126 -0.05 15.91 -21.19
C ASP A 126 -0.61 14.47 -21.27
N SER A 127 -0.15 13.59 -20.37
CA SER A 127 -0.52 12.17 -20.31
C SER A 127 -0.04 11.32 -21.49
N ASP A 128 0.97 11.78 -22.23
CA ASP A 128 1.60 10.97 -23.26
C ASP A 128 2.64 10.01 -22.64
N ILE A 129 2.70 8.78 -23.20
CA ILE A 129 3.62 7.76 -22.69
C ILE A 129 5.06 8.13 -23.07
N VAL A 130 5.89 8.39 -22.06
CA VAL A 130 7.34 8.60 -22.24
C VAL A 130 8.04 7.26 -22.44
N TRP A 131 7.74 6.29 -21.59
CA TRP A 131 8.19 4.91 -21.73
C TRP A 131 7.32 3.94 -20.91
N THR A 132 7.44 2.66 -21.21
CA THR A 132 6.80 1.56 -20.49
C THR A 132 7.81 0.47 -20.22
N GLN A 133 7.80 -0.09 -19.00
CA GLN A 133 8.61 -1.23 -18.60
C GLN A 133 7.72 -2.39 -18.17
N ASP A 134 7.79 -3.50 -18.92
CA ASP A 134 7.01 -4.71 -18.64
C ASP A 134 7.68 -5.54 -17.52
N ILE A 135 7.39 -5.17 -16.28
CA ILE A 135 7.76 -5.89 -15.05
C ILE A 135 6.52 -5.99 -14.17
N ASP A 136 6.43 -7.07 -13.39
CA ASP A 136 5.30 -7.30 -12.47
C ASP A 136 5.39 -6.36 -11.25
N VAL A 137 5.12 -5.05 -11.48
CA VAL A 137 5.11 -4.03 -10.42
C VAL A 137 3.85 -4.09 -9.60
N HIS A 138 3.96 -3.67 -8.34
CA HIS A 138 2.83 -3.55 -7.42
C HIS A 138 3.12 -2.54 -6.30
N HIS A 139 2.10 -2.01 -5.68
CA HIS A 139 2.03 -1.24 -4.46
C HIS A 139 2.80 0.08 -4.44
N ASP A 140 4.14 0.10 -4.63
CA ASP A 140 4.90 1.32 -4.33
C ASP A 140 6.09 1.57 -5.25
N VAL A 141 6.40 2.85 -5.43
CA VAL A 141 7.53 3.37 -6.20
C VAL A 141 8.05 4.64 -5.54
N ASP A 142 9.36 4.83 -5.55
CA ASP A 142 10.03 6.04 -5.06
C ASP A 142 11.20 6.41 -5.97
N VAL A 143 11.60 7.67 -5.99
CA VAL A 143 12.64 8.19 -6.88
C VAL A 143 13.77 8.84 -6.09
N ALA A 144 14.98 8.31 -6.27
CA ALA A 144 16.17 8.84 -5.65
C ALA A 144 16.57 10.20 -6.24
N GLU A 145 17.37 10.99 -5.50
CA GLU A 145 17.88 12.31 -5.94
C GLU A 145 18.63 12.25 -7.28
N ASN A 146 19.25 11.12 -7.62
CA ASN A 146 19.95 10.92 -8.90
C ASN A 146 19.03 10.52 -10.04
N GLY A 147 17.71 10.42 -9.80
CA GLY A 147 16.68 10.03 -10.73
C GLY A 147 16.51 8.53 -10.89
N ASP A 148 17.25 7.67 -10.17
CA ASP A 148 17.02 6.23 -10.17
C ASP A 148 15.67 5.93 -9.53
N ILE A 149 14.91 5.02 -10.16
CA ILE A 149 13.56 4.65 -9.77
C ILE A 149 13.61 3.33 -9.00
N TYR A 150 13.11 3.34 -7.78
CA TYR A 150 12.97 2.16 -6.94
C TYR A 150 11.51 1.73 -6.94
N VAL A 151 11.22 0.50 -7.34
CA VAL A 151 9.84 0.00 -7.44
C VAL A 151 9.75 -1.40 -6.86
N LEU A 152 8.63 -1.69 -6.19
CA LEU A 152 8.29 -3.03 -5.78
C LEU A 152 7.80 -3.84 -6.98
N SER A 153 8.31 -5.07 -7.09
CA SER A 153 7.85 -6.03 -8.07
C SER A 153 7.80 -7.43 -7.47
N ALA A 154 7.12 -8.35 -8.14
CA ALA A 154 7.04 -9.72 -7.68
C ALA A 154 7.44 -10.72 -8.78
N ALA A 155 7.72 -11.96 -8.35
CA ALA A 155 7.94 -13.10 -9.22
C ALA A 155 7.51 -14.39 -8.52
N GLU A 156 7.11 -15.35 -9.32
CA GLU A 156 6.76 -16.70 -8.88
C GLU A 156 8.03 -17.51 -8.64
N GLU A 157 8.19 -18.08 -7.44
CA GLU A 157 9.35 -18.86 -7.03
C GLU A 157 8.93 -20.05 -6.17
N PHE A 158 9.91 -20.89 -5.80
CA PHE A 158 9.68 -22.05 -4.97
C PHE A 158 10.67 -22.07 -3.80
N ILE A 159 10.14 -22.26 -2.58
CA ILE A 159 10.93 -22.53 -1.38
C ILE A 159 11.05 -24.05 -1.20
N GLN A 160 12.27 -24.55 -0.98
CA GLN A 160 12.51 -25.95 -0.64
C GLN A 160 12.41 -26.14 0.87
N TYR A 161 11.45 -26.95 1.33
CA TYR A 161 11.27 -27.23 2.75
C TYR A 161 10.83 -28.68 2.98
N ASP A 162 11.62 -29.43 3.74
CA ASP A 162 11.37 -30.85 4.10
C ASP A 162 11.01 -31.74 2.90
N GLY A 163 11.68 -31.53 1.78
CA GLY A 163 11.48 -32.27 0.52
C GLY A 163 10.25 -31.85 -0.28
N LEU A 164 9.58 -30.77 0.13
CA LEU A 164 8.46 -30.14 -0.59
C LEU A 164 8.97 -28.95 -1.38
N GLU A 165 8.36 -28.72 -2.55
CA GLU A 165 8.48 -27.48 -3.31
C GLU A 165 7.26 -26.61 -3.01
N ILE A 166 7.45 -25.50 -2.31
CA ILE A 166 6.39 -24.60 -1.87
C ILE A 166 6.31 -23.42 -2.83
N PRO A 167 5.20 -23.26 -3.58
CA PRO A 167 5.04 -22.16 -4.52
C PRO A 167 4.80 -20.85 -3.75
N VAL A 168 5.68 -19.87 -3.93
CA VAL A 168 5.59 -18.56 -3.27
C VAL A 168 5.67 -17.43 -4.28
N ARG A 169 4.96 -16.35 -4.00
CA ARG A 169 5.15 -15.08 -4.67
C ARG A 169 6.21 -14.31 -3.90
N ASN A 170 7.41 -14.25 -4.46
CA ASN A 170 8.51 -13.49 -3.89
C ASN A 170 8.48 -12.04 -4.36
N HIS A 171 8.94 -11.13 -3.52
CA HIS A 171 8.97 -9.70 -3.78
C HIS A 171 10.41 -9.21 -4.00
N TYR A 172 10.53 -8.11 -4.75
CA TYR A 172 11.81 -7.51 -5.14
C TYR A 172 11.77 -5.99 -5.04
N ILE A 173 12.87 -5.40 -4.64
CA ILE A 173 13.19 -4.01 -4.96
C ILE A 173 13.87 -4.02 -6.32
N ARG A 174 13.23 -3.42 -7.34
CA ARG A 174 13.87 -3.17 -8.64
C ARG A 174 14.37 -1.74 -8.67
N ILE A 175 15.63 -1.57 -9.09
CA ILE A 175 16.23 -0.24 -9.29
C ILE A 175 16.39 -0.05 -10.79
N LEU A 176 15.73 0.98 -11.31
CA LEU A 176 15.72 1.32 -12.72
C LEU A 176 16.45 2.66 -12.94
N SER A 177 16.97 2.83 -14.17
CA SER A 177 17.41 4.15 -14.62
C SER A 177 16.23 5.10 -14.81
N PRO A 178 16.47 6.43 -14.93
CA PRO A 178 15.41 7.39 -15.32
C PRO A 178 14.75 7.06 -16.66
N GLN A 179 15.41 6.27 -17.52
CA GLN A 179 14.90 5.82 -18.82
C GLN A 179 14.12 4.51 -18.74
N GLY A 180 13.97 3.92 -17.53
CA GLY A 180 13.21 2.70 -17.29
C GLY A 180 14.02 1.40 -17.39
N ASP A 181 15.34 1.45 -17.64
CA ASP A 181 16.17 0.24 -17.73
C ASP A 181 16.44 -0.34 -16.35
N VAL A 182 16.13 -1.62 -16.14
CA VAL A 182 16.42 -2.33 -14.88
C VAL A 182 17.92 -2.46 -14.70
N ARG A 183 18.45 -1.85 -13.63
CA ARG A 183 19.87 -1.88 -13.26
C ARG A 183 20.18 -2.92 -12.20
N ARG A 184 19.25 -3.11 -11.24
CA ARG A 184 19.44 -4.01 -10.12
C ARG A 184 18.13 -4.61 -9.64
N SER A 185 18.23 -5.78 -9.00
CA SER A 185 17.09 -6.50 -8.42
C SER A 185 17.52 -7.11 -7.10
N ILE A 186 16.87 -6.74 -6.01
CA ILE A 186 17.14 -7.22 -4.67
C ILE A 186 15.94 -8.05 -4.21
N SER A 187 16.15 -9.33 -3.93
CA SER A 187 15.12 -10.28 -3.52
C SER A 187 14.83 -10.14 -2.02
N PHE A 188 13.55 -10.16 -1.63
CA PHE A 188 13.16 -10.22 -0.23
C PHE A 188 13.27 -11.64 0.36
N LEU A 189 13.26 -12.69 -0.46
CA LEU A 189 13.32 -14.07 0.03
C LEU A 189 14.55 -14.32 0.92
N PRO A 190 15.79 -14.08 0.48
CA PRO A 190 16.95 -14.29 1.35
C PRO A 190 17.01 -13.35 2.57
N LEU A 191 16.30 -12.20 2.52
CA LEU A 191 16.24 -11.24 3.62
C LEU A 191 15.25 -11.66 4.72
N LEU A 192 14.14 -12.31 4.35
CA LEU A 192 12.99 -12.55 5.21
C LEU A 192 12.62 -14.02 5.41
N GLU A 193 13.17 -14.98 4.62
CA GLU A 193 12.77 -16.41 4.68
C GLU A 193 12.86 -17.01 6.09
N ARG A 194 13.86 -16.58 6.88
CA ARG A 194 14.07 -17.07 8.25
C ARG A 194 12.98 -16.62 9.24
N ARG A 195 12.11 -15.70 8.84
CA ARG A 195 10.97 -15.21 9.62
C ARG A 195 9.67 -15.95 9.27
N LEU A 196 9.70 -16.77 8.21
CA LEU A 196 8.55 -17.58 7.85
C LEU A 196 8.37 -18.74 8.84
N ASP A 197 7.15 -18.88 9.34
CA ASP A 197 6.73 -20.09 10.05
C ASP A 197 6.39 -21.18 9.02
N MET A 198 7.41 -21.93 8.60
CA MET A 198 7.28 -22.93 7.54
C MET A 198 6.22 -24.00 7.83
N PRO A 199 6.05 -24.53 9.08
CA PRO A 199 4.94 -25.41 9.42
C PRO A 199 3.56 -24.79 9.15
N LYS A 200 3.33 -23.52 9.55
CA LYS A 200 2.07 -22.82 9.27
C LYS A 200 1.85 -22.58 7.79
N LEU A 201 2.91 -22.25 7.04
CA LEU A 201 2.82 -22.09 5.59
C LEU A 201 2.41 -23.39 4.90
N VAL A 202 2.98 -24.53 5.30
CA VAL A 202 2.61 -25.84 4.78
C VAL A 202 1.16 -26.18 5.14
N GLU A 203 0.71 -25.90 6.37
CA GLU A 203 -0.67 -26.09 6.82
C GLU A 203 -1.64 -25.20 6.04
N PHE A 204 -1.32 -23.93 5.82
CA PHE A 204 -2.12 -23.01 4.99
C PHE A 204 -2.35 -23.57 3.57
N ILE A 205 -1.28 -24.06 2.93
CA ILE A 205 -1.36 -24.66 1.59
C ILE A 205 -2.19 -25.96 1.63
N ALA A 206 -1.97 -26.81 2.63
CA ALA A 206 -2.69 -28.07 2.76
C ALA A 206 -4.20 -27.90 3.00
N THR A 207 -4.60 -26.80 3.63
CA THR A 207 -6.00 -26.44 3.88
C THR A 207 -6.59 -25.55 2.78
N ALA A 208 -5.84 -25.27 1.70
CA ALA A 208 -6.25 -24.36 0.63
C ALA A 208 -6.67 -22.96 1.16
N GLY A 209 -6.03 -22.51 2.25
CA GLY A 209 -6.30 -21.21 2.86
C GLY A 209 -7.53 -21.16 3.77
N GLU A 210 -8.12 -22.33 4.15
CA GLU A 210 -9.26 -22.35 5.11
C GLU A 210 -8.86 -21.82 6.50
N ILE A 211 -7.57 -21.96 6.86
CA ILE A 211 -7.01 -21.42 8.10
C ILE A 211 -6.27 -20.14 7.79
N ASP A 212 -6.71 -19.02 8.37
CA ASP A 212 -6.06 -17.72 8.21
C ASP A 212 -4.78 -17.64 9.03
N PHE A 213 -3.64 -17.56 8.34
CA PHE A 213 -2.33 -17.30 8.93
C PHE A 213 -1.75 -15.94 8.47
N GLY A 214 -2.58 -15.06 7.90
CA GLY A 214 -2.15 -13.79 7.32
C GLY A 214 -1.53 -13.90 5.93
N PHE A 215 -1.44 -15.10 5.36
CA PHE A 215 -1.03 -15.33 3.98
C PHE A 215 -2.20 -15.17 3.03
N LEU A 216 -1.89 -14.91 1.75
CA LEU A 216 -2.88 -14.88 0.68
C LEU A 216 -2.40 -15.71 -0.50
N PHE A 217 -3.33 -16.31 -1.22
CA PHE A 217 -3.03 -16.86 -2.54
C PHE A 217 -3.12 -15.75 -3.61
N GLU A 218 -2.16 -15.74 -4.51
CA GLU A 218 -2.20 -15.00 -5.75
C GLU A 218 -2.01 -16.00 -6.91
N GLY A 219 -3.13 -16.42 -7.52
CA GLY A 219 -3.15 -17.59 -8.37
C GLY A 219 -2.83 -18.87 -7.59
N ASP A 220 -1.84 -19.64 -8.05
CA ASP A 220 -1.39 -20.89 -7.41
C ASP A 220 -0.22 -20.66 -6.43
N PHE A 221 0.22 -19.39 -6.23
CA PHE A 221 1.36 -19.03 -5.39
C PHE A 221 0.90 -18.34 -4.11
N VAL A 222 1.62 -18.57 -3.02
CA VAL A 222 1.33 -17.93 -1.73
C VAL A 222 2.13 -16.65 -1.61
N ASP A 223 1.48 -15.52 -1.37
CA ASP A 223 2.11 -14.25 -1.07
C ASP A 223 2.57 -14.23 0.39
N VAL A 224 3.78 -14.71 0.61
CA VAL A 224 4.34 -14.98 1.95
C VAL A 224 4.84 -13.73 2.67
N PHE A 225 5.16 -12.66 1.94
CA PHE A 225 5.70 -11.43 2.51
C PHE A 225 4.73 -10.26 2.39
N HIS A 226 4.04 -10.14 1.28
CA HIS A 226 3.20 -9.03 0.91
C HIS A 226 3.84 -7.68 1.24
N VAL A 227 5.02 -7.44 0.65
CA VAL A 227 5.71 -6.16 0.81
C VAL A 227 4.90 -5.10 0.07
N ASN A 228 4.42 -4.08 0.80
CA ASN A 228 3.42 -3.13 0.30
C ASN A 228 3.86 -1.67 0.37
N THR A 229 5.07 -1.41 0.83
CA THR A 229 5.63 -0.06 0.92
C THR A 229 7.12 -0.09 0.66
N LEU A 230 7.60 0.94 -0.03
CA LEU A 230 9.00 1.22 -0.30
C LEU A 230 9.23 2.72 -0.14
N ALA A 231 10.23 3.13 0.66
CA ALA A 231 10.65 4.51 0.76
C ALA A 231 12.17 4.59 0.86
N ILE A 232 12.80 5.43 0.04
CA ILE A 232 14.24 5.67 0.07
C ILE A 232 14.54 6.63 1.23
N ILE A 233 15.47 6.27 2.10
CA ILE A 233 15.91 7.14 3.19
C ILE A 233 16.80 8.25 2.61
N ASP A 234 16.35 9.49 2.72
CA ASP A 234 16.94 10.68 2.09
C ASP A 234 18.19 11.20 2.80
N ARG A 235 18.33 10.93 4.10
CA ARG A 235 19.45 11.36 4.96
C ARG A 235 19.80 10.29 6.00
N THR A 236 21.00 10.38 6.55
CA THR A 236 21.44 9.48 7.62
C THR A 236 21.01 10.02 8.99
N TYR A 237 20.29 9.17 9.76
CA TYR A 237 19.85 9.43 11.12
C TYR A 237 20.70 8.69 12.15
N ASN A 238 21.00 7.43 11.88
CA ASN A 238 21.80 6.54 12.74
C ASN A 238 22.38 5.38 11.93
N GLU A 239 22.93 4.37 12.60
CA GLU A 239 23.56 3.21 11.96
C GLU A 239 22.60 2.31 11.16
N PHE A 240 21.29 2.30 11.50
CA PHE A 240 20.27 1.50 10.83
C PHE A 240 19.49 2.28 9.76
N PHE A 241 19.41 3.60 9.90
CA PHE A 241 18.67 4.48 9.01
C PHE A 241 19.65 5.41 8.31
N GLN A 242 20.24 4.92 7.22
CA GLN A 242 21.25 5.65 6.45
C GLN A 242 20.70 6.09 5.09
N LYS A 243 21.20 7.22 4.59
CA LYS A 243 20.85 7.70 3.24
C LYS A 243 21.08 6.60 2.20
N GLY A 244 20.08 6.37 1.35
CA GLY A 244 20.08 5.36 0.30
C GLY A 244 19.63 3.97 0.75
N PHE A 245 19.42 3.73 2.05
CA PHE A 245 18.73 2.53 2.50
C PHE A 245 17.24 2.61 2.18
N VAL A 246 16.56 1.47 2.17
CA VAL A 246 15.14 1.37 1.84
C VAL A 246 14.35 0.93 3.05
N LEU A 247 13.40 1.78 3.46
CA LEU A 247 12.36 1.47 4.44
C LEU A 247 11.22 0.74 3.74
N PHE A 248 10.69 -0.33 4.36
CA PHE A 248 9.60 -1.11 3.80
C PHE A 248 8.62 -1.59 4.87
N ALA A 249 7.42 -2.00 4.45
CA ALA A 249 6.48 -2.74 5.28
C ALA A 249 6.17 -4.10 4.64
N SER A 250 6.05 -5.13 5.48
CA SER A 250 5.58 -6.46 5.12
C SER A 250 4.29 -6.75 5.87
N ARG A 251 3.17 -6.84 5.13
CA ARG A 251 1.86 -7.10 5.70
C ARG A 251 1.79 -8.50 6.32
N SER A 252 2.16 -9.54 5.57
CA SER A 252 2.04 -10.92 6.00
C SER A 252 2.93 -11.27 7.19
N LEU A 253 4.03 -10.54 7.39
CA LEU A 253 4.92 -10.71 8.54
C LEU A 253 4.65 -9.72 9.67
N ASN A 254 3.69 -8.81 9.52
CA ASN A 254 3.36 -7.79 10.53
C ASN A 254 4.58 -6.96 10.96
N LEU A 255 5.44 -6.58 10.03
CA LEU A 255 6.66 -5.83 10.33
C LEU A 255 6.92 -4.66 9.40
N VAL A 256 7.70 -3.72 9.91
CA VAL A 256 8.41 -2.71 9.13
C VAL A 256 9.91 -2.98 9.24
N GLY A 257 10.68 -2.65 8.19
CA GLY A 257 12.10 -2.95 8.17
C GLY A 257 12.91 -2.02 7.28
N VAL A 258 14.24 -2.11 7.39
CA VAL A 258 15.20 -1.34 6.60
C VAL A 258 16.19 -2.28 5.93
N VAL A 259 16.36 -2.09 4.63
CA VAL A 259 17.30 -2.83 3.79
C VAL A 259 18.46 -1.92 3.37
N ASP A 260 19.69 -2.36 3.65
CA ASP A 260 20.90 -1.85 2.98
C ASP A 260 20.94 -2.47 1.57
N VAL A 261 20.57 -1.66 0.57
CA VAL A 261 20.46 -2.13 -0.82
C VAL A 261 21.82 -2.47 -1.44
N GLU A 262 22.91 -1.87 -0.94
CA GLU A 262 24.25 -2.15 -1.45
C GLU A 262 24.78 -3.51 -0.96
N LYS A 263 24.49 -3.86 0.29
CA LYS A 263 24.89 -5.14 0.88
C LYS A 263 23.84 -6.24 0.72
N GLU A 264 22.64 -5.88 0.22
CA GLU A 264 21.48 -6.76 0.17
C GLU A 264 21.19 -7.40 1.53
N ALA A 265 21.08 -6.57 2.56
CA ALA A 265 20.97 -7.01 3.94
C ALA A 265 19.82 -6.29 4.68
N LEU A 266 19.01 -7.05 5.40
CA LEU A 266 18.08 -6.52 6.39
C LEU A 266 18.90 -6.02 7.59
N VAL A 267 18.91 -4.70 7.82
CA VAL A 267 19.72 -4.08 8.88
C VAL A 267 18.92 -3.77 10.14
N TRP A 268 17.60 -3.62 10.01
CA TRP A 268 16.68 -3.36 11.12
C TRP A 268 15.28 -3.85 10.77
N SER A 269 14.52 -4.25 11.79
CA SER A 269 13.08 -4.52 11.66
C SER A 269 12.39 -4.51 13.01
N TRP A 270 11.08 -4.20 13.01
CA TRP A 270 10.23 -4.14 14.18
C TRP A 270 8.76 -4.41 13.80
N GLY A 271 7.96 -4.94 14.72
CA GLY A 271 6.51 -4.99 14.59
C GLY A 271 5.83 -6.33 14.74
N GLU A 272 6.51 -7.48 14.55
CA GLU A 272 5.93 -8.83 14.49
C GLU A 272 4.88 -9.18 15.57
N ASN A 273 4.96 -8.55 16.76
CA ASN A 273 4.03 -8.78 17.87
C ASN A 273 3.19 -7.54 18.24
N TYR A 274 3.31 -6.46 17.47
CA TYR A 274 2.72 -5.16 17.79
C TYR A 274 1.85 -4.61 16.67
N LEU A 275 2.21 -4.93 15.40
CA LEU A 275 1.53 -4.48 14.21
C LEU A 275 0.56 -5.55 13.72
N ASP A 276 -0.45 -5.08 12.98
CA ASP A 276 -1.45 -5.92 12.35
C ASP A 276 -1.75 -5.37 10.96
N TRP A 277 -1.10 -6.00 9.96
CA TRP A 277 -1.13 -5.63 8.55
C TRP A 277 -0.66 -4.19 8.26
N PRO A 278 0.57 -3.81 8.67
CA PRO A 278 1.05 -2.44 8.53
C PRO A 278 1.18 -1.97 7.09
N HIS A 279 1.00 -0.66 6.90
CA HIS A 279 1.27 0.05 5.65
C HIS A 279 2.07 1.32 5.93
N GLN A 280 2.69 1.83 4.91
CA GLN A 280 3.36 3.12 4.79
C GLN A 280 4.10 3.60 6.05
N PRO A 281 5.22 2.96 6.44
CA PRO A 281 6.12 3.55 7.41
C PRO A 281 6.76 4.82 6.84
N VAL A 282 6.79 5.88 7.64
CA VAL A 282 7.38 7.19 7.28
C VAL A 282 8.42 7.58 8.31
N LEU A 283 9.64 7.86 7.86
CA LEU A 283 10.71 8.32 8.73
C LEU A 283 10.59 9.83 8.97
N LEU A 284 10.43 10.21 10.23
CA LEU A 284 10.30 11.60 10.66
C LEU A 284 11.68 12.28 10.79
N GLU A 285 11.69 13.61 10.78
CA GLU A 285 12.91 14.39 11.05
C GLU A 285 13.54 14.12 12.41
N SER A 286 12.74 13.71 13.38
CA SER A 286 13.20 13.26 14.71
C SER A 286 13.99 11.95 14.69
N GLY A 287 13.88 11.16 13.59
CA GLY A 287 14.36 9.79 13.51
C GLY A 287 13.35 8.74 13.97
N ASN A 288 12.17 9.16 14.46
CA ASN A 288 11.05 8.25 14.74
C ASN A 288 10.35 7.81 13.48
N LEU A 289 9.61 6.72 13.56
CA LEU A 289 8.79 6.19 12.45
C LEU A 289 7.31 6.39 12.73
N LEU A 290 6.57 6.97 11.79
CA LEU A 290 5.12 6.81 11.73
C LEU A 290 4.80 5.51 10.99
N VAL A 291 3.76 4.80 11.43
CA VAL A 291 3.25 3.59 10.76
C VAL A 291 1.74 3.63 10.75
N PHE A 292 1.14 3.37 9.59
CA PHE A 292 -0.28 3.08 9.46
C PHE A 292 -0.50 1.61 9.82
N ASP A 293 -1.06 1.34 10.98
CA ASP A 293 -1.31 0.00 11.50
C ASP A 293 -2.79 -0.36 11.30
N ASN A 294 -3.08 -1.14 10.24
CA ASN A 294 -4.45 -1.37 9.76
C ASN A 294 -5.36 -2.02 10.80
N GLY A 295 -4.85 -3.01 11.54
CA GLY A 295 -5.65 -3.67 12.55
C GLY A 295 -6.72 -4.60 12.00
N SER A 296 -6.40 -5.32 10.95
CA SER A 296 -7.34 -6.19 10.23
C SER A 296 -7.93 -7.30 11.07
N HIS A 297 -7.25 -7.70 12.16
CA HIS A 297 -7.74 -8.70 13.14
C HIS A 297 -8.33 -8.07 14.40
N ARG A 298 -8.28 -6.73 14.56
CA ARG A 298 -8.82 -6.01 15.71
C ARG A 298 -9.95 -5.04 15.35
N ASP A 299 -10.34 -4.97 14.06
CA ASP A 299 -11.45 -4.18 13.51
C ASP A 299 -11.34 -2.66 13.72
N TYR A 300 -10.12 -2.13 13.87
CA TYR A 300 -9.85 -0.70 13.83
C TYR A 300 -8.40 -0.40 13.47
N SER A 301 -8.19 0.70 12.77
CA SER A 301 -6.86 1.21 12.41
C SER A 301 -6.33 2.17 13.46
N ARG A 302 -5.01 2.32 13.48
CA ARG A 302 -4.32 3.35 14.28
C ARG A 302 -3.10 3.87 13.53
N ILE A 303 -2.69 5.08 13.88
CA ILE A 303 -1.39 5.62 13.49
C ILE A 303 -0.51 5.58 14.73
N ILE A 304 0.66 4.98 14.62
CA ILE A 304 1.63 4.97 15.72
C ILE A 304 2.88 5.76 15.33
N GLU A 305 3.52 6.37 16.32
CA GLU A 305 4.88 6.87 16.23
C GLU A 305 5.76 6.01 17.10
N LEU A 306 6.77 5.40 16.49
CA LEU A 306 7.73 4.50 17.11
C LEU A 306 9.08 5.20 17.24
N ASP A 307 9.71 5.14 18.43
CA ASP A 307 11.15 5.31 18.57
C ASP A 307 11.85 4.00 18.14
N PRO A 308 12.51 3.96 16.97
CA PRO A 308 13.05 2.71 16.45
C PRO A 308 14.28 2.21 17.21
N LEU A 309 14.98 3.07 17.97
CA LEU A 309 16.13 2.68 18.77
C LEU A 309 15.72 2.12 20.13
N ALA A 310 14.70 2.71 20.76
CA ALA A 310 14.12 2.19 21.99
C ALA A 310 13.18 0.99 21.73
N GLY A 311 12.60 0.90 20.54
CA GLY A 311 11.55 -0.08 20.20
C GLY A 311 10.23 0.22 20.89
N GLU A 312 9.98 1.49 21.27
CA GLU A 312 8.82 1.93 22.04
C GLU A 312 7.88 2.81 21.21
N ILE A 313 6.57 2.58 21.32
CA ILE A 313 5.54 3.47 20.76
C ILE A 313 5.47 4.70 21.67
N VAL A 314 5.82 5.88 21.10
CA VAL A 314 5.87 7.16 21.82
C VAL A 314 4.62 8.01 21.62
N TRP A 315 3.83 7.73 20.58
CA TRP A 315 2.55 8.38 20.33
C TRP A 315 1.64 7.44 19.53
N GLU A 316 0.32 7.56 19.75
CA GLU A 316 -0.70 6.81 19.05
C GLU A 316 -1.91 7.70 18.76
N TYR A 317 -2.49 7.57 17.59
CA TYR A 317 -3.84 8.03 17.26
C TYR A 317 -4.74 6.84 16.96
N LYS A 318 -5.90 6.83 17.54
CA LYS A 318 -7.06 6.01 17.19
C LYS A 318 -8.32 6.85 17.38
N ALA A 319 -9.37 6.57 16.62
CA ALA A 319 -10.63 7.27 16.79
C ALA A 319 -11.30 6.91 18.13
N ASP A 320 -12.33 7.67 18.47
CA ASP A 320 -13.24 7.39 19.59
C ASP A 320 -14.70 7.51 19.12
N PRO A 321 -15.44 6.39 18.95
CA PRO A 321 -15.02 5.00 19.19
C PRO A 321 -13.92 4.52 18.18
N PRO A 322 -13.12 3.48 18.53
CA PRO A 322 -11.99 3.07 17.69
C PRO A 322 -12.35 2.63 16.27
N ASP A 323 -13.47 1.95 16.08
CA ASP A 323 -14.01 1.47 14.79
C ASP A 323 -14.46 2.59 13.83
N ALA A 324 -14.57 3.83 14.31
CA ALA A 324 -14.79 4.98 13.45
C ALA A 324 -13.63 5.28 12.49
N PHE A 325 -12.44 4.74 12.75
CA PHE A 325 -11.28 4.80 11.86
C PHE A 325 -10.82 3.38 11.54
N PHE A 326 -11.19 2.89 10.35
CA PHE A 326 -10.83 1.55 9.93
C PHE A 326 -10.64 1.42 8.41
N SER A 327 -9.41 1.17 8.00
CA SER A 327 -9.05 0.72 6.66
C SER A 327 -8.49 -0.69 6.77
N ILE A 328 -9.28 -1.70 6.41
CA ILE A 328 -8.91 -3.12 6.57
C ILE A 328 -7.63 -3.49 5.80
N MET A 329 -7.37 -2.81 4.70
CA MET A 329 -6.18 -2.95 3.86
C MET A 329 -5.81 -1.59 3.25
N MET A 330 -4.62 -1.48 2.67
CA MET A 330 -4.10 -0.21 2.18
C MET A 330 -4.05 0.83 3.31
N GLY A 331 -4.05 2.10 2.98
CA GLY A 331 -3.97 3.16 3.95
C GLY A 331 -2.60 3.82 3.95
N GLY A 332 -2.58 5.05 4.39
CA GLY A 332 -1.35 5.79 4.41
C GLY A 332 -1.37 6.96 5.38
N VAL A 333 -0.18 7.38 5.77
CA VAL A 333 0.07 8.56 6.57
C VAL A 333 1.21 9.36 5.99
N GLN A 334 1.02 10.66 5.83
CA GLN A 334 2.08 11.60 5.45
C GLN A 334 2.30 12.59 6.60
N ALA A 335 3.56 12.76 7.02
CA ALA A 335 3.93 13.82 7.93
C ALA A 335 3.97 15.15 7.18
N LEU A 336 3.25 16.16 7.67
CA LEU A 336 3.17 17.47 7.04
C LEU A 336 4.13 18.48 7.73
N PRO A 337 4.63 19.50 7.00
CA PRO A 337 5.58 20.50 7.54
C PRO A 337 5.10 21.25 8.77
N ASN A 338 3.77 21.46 8.93
CA ASN A 338 3.17 22.09 10.12
C ASN A 338 3.09 21.16 11.34
N GLY A 339 3.54 19.90 11.22
CA GLY A 339 3.50 18.87 12.25
C GLY A 339 2.19 18.06 12.29
N ASN A 340 1.21 18.37 11.44
CA ASN A 340 0.00 17.57 11.26
C ASN A 340 0.31 16.32 10.44
N LEU A 341 -0.66 15.42 10.37
CA LEU A 341 -0.62 14.17 9.60
C LEU A 341 -1.74 14.18 8.56
N LEU A 342 -1.42 13.92 7.28
CA LEU A 342 -2.45 13.59 6.30
C LEU A 342 -2.65 12.09 6.33
N VAL A 343 -3.86 11.63 6.59
CA VAL A 343 -4.22 10.22 6.76
C VAL A 343 -5.17 9.81 5.65
N THR A 344 -4.82 8.76 4.91
CA THR A 344 -5.69 8.16 3.90
C THR A 344 -6.34 6.89 4.47
N GLU A 345 -7.63 6.95 4.78
CA GLU A 345 -8.46 5.80 5.11
C GLU A 345 -8.95 5.17 3.80
N SER A 346 -8.05 4.39 3.18
CA SER A 346 -8.11 4.03 1.75
C SER A 346 -9.39 3.34 1.35
N THR A 347 -9.80 2.29 2.07
CA THR A 347 -10.97 1.50 1.69
C THR A 347 -12.28 2.27 1.77
N LYS A 348 -12.36 3.32 2.57
CA LYS A 348 -13.52 4.21 2.63
C LYS A 348 -13.46 5.35 1.61
N GLY A 349 -12.35 5.51 0.87
CA GLY A 349 -12.13 6.66 0.00
C GLY A 349 -12.19 7.99 0.78
N HIS A 350 -11.71 7.96 2.03
CA HIS A 350 -11.74 9.06 2.98
C HIS A 350 -10.30 9.51 3.32
N VAL A 351 -10.07 10.82 3.29
CA VAL A 351 -8.77 11.40 3.64
C VAL A 351 -8.97 12.56 4.60
N PHE A 352 -8.16 12.65 5.62
CA PHE A 352 -8.24 13.74 6.57
C PHE A 352 -6.86 14.21 7.07
N GLU A 353 -6.76 15.49 7.35
CA GLU A 353 -5.60 16.07 8.02
C GLU A 353 -5.88 16.16 9.52
N LEU A 354 -4.98 15.53 10.29
CA LEU A 354 -5.07 15.34 11.72
C LEU A 354 -3.98 16.12 12.45
N THR A 355 -4.36 16.94 13.42
CA THR A 355 -3.38 17.53 14.34
C THR A 355 -2.86 16.49 15.33
N ARG A 356 -1.68 16.71 15.92
CA ARG A 356 -1.14 15.79 16.95
C ARG A 356 -2.02 15.67 18.21
N ASN A 357 -2.96 16.59 18.40
CA ASN A 357 -3.94 16.54 19.50
C ASN A 357 -5.24 15.80 19.14
N GLY A 358 -5.33 15.25 17.92
CA GLY A 358 -6.49 14.48 17.46
C GLY A 358 -7.62 15.29 16.83
N ALA A 359 -7.42 16.59 16.54
CA ALA A 359 -8.42 17.38 15.82
C ALA A 359 -8.26 17.21 14.31
N ILE A 360 -9.37 16.94 13.59
CA ILE A 360 -9.41 16.93 12.13
C ILE A 360 -9.61 18.38 11.68
N VAL A 361 -8.72 18.85 10.78
CA VAL A 361 -8.69 20.25 10.30
C VAL A 361 -8.90 20.37 8.80
N TRP A 362 -8.83 19.27 8.07
CA TRP A 362 -9.20 19.14 6.66
C TRP A 362 -9.75 17.74 6.42
N GLU A 363 -10.80 17.61 5.58
CA GLU A 363 -11.45 16.33 5.34
C GLU A 363 -11.96 16.24 3.90
N PHE A 364 -11.73 15.11 3.26
CA PHE A 364 -12.09 14.84 1.88
C PHE A 364 -12.69 13.45 1.72
N TYR A 365 -13.71 13.35 0.91
CA TYR A 365 -14.30 12.09 0.48
C TYR A 365 -14.21 11.95 -1.03
N ASN A 366 -13.70 10.82 -1.51
CA ASN A 366 -13.60 10.55 -2.94
C ASN A 366 -14.97 10.73 -3.62
N PRO A 367 -15.09 11.61 -4.63
CA PRO A 367 -16.35 11.83 -5.33
C PRO A 367 -16.76 10.69 -6.26
N ASP A 368 -15.82 9.75 -6.56
CA ASP A 368 -16.07 8.64 -7.46
C ASP A 368 -16.99 7.60 -6.80
N LEU A 369 -18.20 7.51 -7.31
CA LEU A 369 -19.21 6.56 -6.87
C LEU A 369 -19.54 5.59 -8.00
N ASN A 370 -19.90 4.34 -7.64
CA ASN A 370 -20.39 3.38 -8.61
C ASN A 370 -21.74 3.84 -9.23
N GLU A 371 -22.19 3.18 -10.30
CA GLU A 371 -23.39 3.58 -11.05
C GLU A 371 -24.66 3.71 -10.19
N VAL A 372 -24.82 2.81 -9.22
CA VAL A 372 -25.99 2.82 -8.31
C VAL A 372 -25.79 3.71 -7.08
N ARG A 373 -24.60 4.32 -6.95
CA ARG A 373 -24.22 5.28 -5.90
C ARG A 373 -24.35 4.73 -4.46
N ASP A 374 -24.12 3.43 -4.30
CA ASP A 374 -24.08 2.75 -2.99
C ASP A 374 -22.67 2.38 -2.53
N LYS A 375 -21.66 2.58 -3.42
CA LYS A 375 -20.25 2.33 -3.13
C LYS A 375 -19.38 3.49 -3.57
N ARG A 376 -18.32 3.76 -2.77
CA ARG A 376 -17.30 4.77 -3.03
C ARG A 376 -16.01 4.09 -3.49
N ALA A 377 -15.34 4.70 -4.46
CA ALA A 377 -14.05 4.22 -4.93
C ALA A 377 -12.97 4.37 -3.86
N THR A 378 -12.13 3.35 -3.74
CA THR A 378 -10.94 3.35 -2.90
C THR A 378 -9.91 4.35 -3.44
N ILE A 379 -9.28 5.11 -2.55
CA ILE A 379 -8.07 5.88 -2.82
C ILE A 379 -6.88 5.05 -2.31
N TYR A 380 -5.90 4.75 -3.17
CA TYR A 380 -4.72 4.03 -2.68
C TYR A 380 -3.97 4.87 -1.64
N ARG A 381 -3.60 6.09 -2.03
CA ARG A 381 -2.93 7.09 -1.20
C ARG A 381 -3.24 8.49 -1.73
N MET A 382 -3.39 9.47 -0.84
CA MET A 382 -3.38 10.87 -1.21
C MET A 382 -2.16 11.55 -0.60
N ASN A 383 -1.49 12.38 -1.38
CA ASN A 383 -0.34 13.17 -0.94
C ASN A 383 -0.66 14.66 -0.96
N ARG A 384 -0.28 15.39 0.09
CA ARG A 384 -0.23 16.85 0.11
C ARG A 384 1.08 17.30 -0.51
N ILE A 385 1.01 17.90 -1.70
CA ILE A 385 2.14 18.36 -2.48
C ILE A 385 2.43 19.83 -2.12
N PRO A 386 3.66 20.21 -1.77
CA PRO A 386 4.04 21.61 -1.53
C PRO A 386 3.75 22.51 -2.74
N LEU A 387 3.42 23.77 -2.48
CA LEU A 387 3.06 24.73 -3.55
C LEU A 387 4.20 24.98 -4.56
N ASP A 388 5.43 24.76 -4.14
CA ASP A 388 6.67 24.93 -4.93
C ASP A 388 7.27 23.60 -5.43
N PHE A 389 6.52 22.49 -5.29
CA PHE A 389 6.98 21.16 -5.71
C PHE A 389 7.10 21.04 -7.23
N LEU A 390 6.08 21.53 -7.94
CA LEU A 390 6.05 21.46 -9.41
C LEU A 390 6.92 22.53 -10.04
N GLU A 391 7.58 22.18 -11.14
CA GLU A 391 8.36 23.14 -11.94
C GLU A 391 7.50 24.33 -12.38
N PRO A 392 8.08 25.56 -12.38
CA PRO A 392 7.36 26.77 -12.75
C PRO A 392 6.78 26.70 -14.17
N GLY A 393 5.49 27.07 -14.29
CA GLY A 393 4.78 27.15 -15.57
C GLY A 393 3.87 25.94 -15.88
N LEU A 394 3.92 24.88 -15.10
CA LEU A 394 2.99 23.74 -15.23
C LEU A 394 1.57 24.14 -14.80
N LEU A 395 1.44 24.82 -13.68
CA LEU A 395 0.16 25.36 -13.23
C LEU A 395 0.05 26.86 -13.59
N PRO A 396 -1.16 27.35 -13.83
CA PRO A 396 -1.39 28.79 -13.97
C PRO A 396 -0.94 29.51 -12.70
N PRO A 397 -0.46 30.75 -12.79
CA PRO A 397 -0.09 31.53 -11.61
C PRO A 397 -1.31 31.68 -10.68
N ASP A 398 -1.08 31.48 -9.38
CA ASP A 398 -2.10 31.66 -8.36
C ASP A 398 -2.67 33.07 -8.45
N PRO A 399 -3.99 33.25 -8.65
CA PRO A 399 -4.62 34.58 -8.68
C PRO A 399 -4.36 35.41 -7.41
N ALA A 400 -4.08 34.76 -6.28
CA ALA A 400 -3.76 35.42 -5.01
C ALA A 400 -2.30 35.93 -4.94
N SER A 401 -1.37 35.42 -5.75
CA SER A 401 0.03 35.84 -5.77
C SER A 401 0.26 37.19 -6.50
N SER A 402 -0.78 37.77 -7.11
CA SER A 402 -0.75 39.04 -7.84
C SER A 402 -1.30 40.25 -7.04
N ARG A 403 -1.49 40.09 -5.73
CA ARG A 403 -1.97 41.18 -4.85
C ARG A 403 -0.91 41.70 -3.89
#